data_443aff7add05fdd17cc882b5f59f3c92
#
_entry.id   443aff7add05fdd17cc882b5f59f3c92
#
_cell.length_a   1.000
_cell.length_b   1.000
_cell.length_c   1.000
_cell.angle_alpha   90.00
_cell.angle_beta   90.00
_cell.angle_gamma   90.00
#
_symmetry.space_group_name_H-M   'P 1'
#
loop_
_entity.id
_entity.type
_entity.pdbx_description
1 polymer ?
#
loop_
_entity_poly.entity_id
_entity_poly.type
_entity_poly.pdbx_seq_one_letter_code
_entity_poly.pdbx_strand_id
1 'polypeptide(L)'
;MKNSLPKISGPWKLMLLGDGSPTRHLQLLTNQETKIKLISMQEDPLCIEEGPKELNQLSGPLIRRQVWIKNKNKNLAWAESWWNAEQVNENLKAKEEPIWKNLTQDRSELFREVDRISLVNSNWLEDQFHFKGPFWSRNYRFFRDKKPLTIIREVFNPHLETLLGYSGIKEFTKLYSSSS
;
A
#
# COMPACT_ATOMS: atom_id res chain seq x y z
N MET A 1 -22.98 -3.06 -13.98
CA MET A 1 -23.42 -2.06 -12.97
C MET A 1 -22.22 -1.18 -12.62
N LYS A 2 -22.26 0.11 -12.94
CA LYS A 2 -21.24 1.07 -12.51
C LYS A 2 -21.48 1.32 -11.01
N ASN A 3 -20.81 0.59 -10.15
CA ASN A 3 -20.74 0.95 -8.74
C ASN A 3 -20.00 2.29 -8.66
N SER A 4 -20.77 3.38 -8.54
CA SER A 4 -20.18 4.68 -8.27
C SER A 4 -19.47 4.61 -6.93
N LEU A 5 -18.16 4.81 -6.93
CA LEU A 5 -17.39 5.02 -5.70
C LEU A 5 -18.08 6.12 -4.88
N PRO A 6 -18.15 5.98 -3.54
CA PRO A 6 -18.70 7.00 -2.68
C PRO A 6 -18.02 8.36 -2.94
N LYS A 7 -18.64 9.44 -2.52
CA LYS A 7 -18.09 10.81 -2.66
C LYS A 7 -16.81 10.94 -1.82
N ILE A 8 -15.70 10.46 -2.36
CA ILE A 8 -14.36 10.72 -1.81
C ILE A 8 -13.76 11.94 -2.52
N SER A 9 -12.92 12.68 -1.81
CA SER A 9 -12.24 13.85 -2.39
C SER A 9 -11.31 13.48 -3.55
N GLY A 10 -10.99 14.44 -4.40
CA GLY A 10 -10.05 14.25 -5.50
C GLY A 10 -8.68 13.74 -5.05
N PRO A 11 -8.05 14.34 -4.00
CA PRO A 11 -6.79 13.85 -3.46
C PRO A 11 -6.83 12.40 -2.97
N TRP A 12 -7.92 11.96 -2.31
CA TRP A 12 -8.08 10.55 -1.94
C TRP A 12 -8.18 9.63 -3.16
N LYS A 13 -8.88 10.06 -4.22
CA LYS A 13 -8.94 9.29 -5.48
C LYS A 13 -7.55 9.12 -6.07
N LEU A 14 -6.75 10.17 -6.10
CA LEU A 14 -5.36 10.08 -6.58
C LEU A 14 -4.50 9.17 -5.69
N MET A 15 -4.69 9.22 -4.38
CA MET A 15 -3.95 8.36 -3.45
C MET A 15 -4.31 6.89 -3.61
N LEU A 16 -5.60 6.56 -3.79
CA LEU A 16 -6.10 5.19 -3.84
C LEU A 16 -5.98 4.56 -5.24
N LEU A 17 -6.26 5.34 -6.29
CA LEU A 17 -6.41 4.83 -7.65
C LEU A 17 -5.26 5.24 -8.59
N GLY A 18 -4.47 6.25 -8.20
CA GLY A 18 -3.36 6.72 -9.02
C GLY A 18 -2.18 5.76 -9.02
N ASP A 19 -1.42 5.79 -10.07
CA ASP A 19 -0.18 5.01 -10.27
C ASP A 19 1.06 5.66 -9.63
N GLY A 20 0.89 6.85 -9.02
CA GLY A 20 1.97 7.56 -8.36
C GLY A 20 2.42 6.94 -7.03
N SER A 21 3.62 7.32 -6.57
CA SER A 21 4.17 6.87 -5.29
C SER A 21 3.50 7.58 -4.11
N PRO A 22 2.88 6.85 -3.16
CA PRO A 22 2.27 7.45 -1.96
C PRO A 22 3.26 8.24 -1.14
N THR A 23 4.48 7.74 -0.97
CA THR A 23 5.54 8.44 -0.21
C THR A 23 5.86 9.79 -0.81
N ARG A 24 5.94 9.88 -2.15
CA ARG A 24 6.17 11.15 -2.84
C ARG A 24 4.97 12.09 -2.72
N HIS A 25 3.75 11.57 -2.90
CA HIS A 25 2.53 12.37 -2.73
C HIS A 25 2.42 12.93 -1.31
N LEU A 26 2.65 12.10 -0.29
CA LEU A 26 2.63 12.53 1.10
C LEU A 26 3.70 13.57 1.41
N GLN A 27 4.90 13.42 0.86
CA GLN A 27 5.96 14.42 1.00
C GLN A 27 5.56 15.77 0.41
N LEU A 28 4.97 15.78 -0.78
CA LEU A 28 4.49 17.01 -1.44
C LEU A 28 3.33 17.67 -0.66
N LEU A 29 2.38 16.87 -0.21
CA LEU A 29 1.21 17.37 0.53
C LEU A 29 1.55 17.91 1.92
N THR A 30 2.53 17.32 2.58
CA THR A 30 2.92 17.71 3.93
C THR A 30 4.03 18.75 3.96
N ASN A 31 4.71 19.00 2.84
CA ASN A 31 5.98 19.75 2.75
C ASN A 31 7.03 19.24 3.75
N GLN A 32 7.00 17.94 4.06
CA GLN A 32 7.89 17.31 5.03
C GLN A 32 8.45 16.02 4.45
N GLU A 33 9.67 15.69 4.82
CA GLU A 33 10.28 14.43 4.43
C GLU A 33 9.45 13.24 4.90
N THR A 34 9.12 12.34 3.97
CA THR A 34 8.43 11.08 4.27
C THR A 34 9.48 9.96 4.28
N LYS A 35 9.58 9.28 5.41
CA LYS A 35 10.57 8.20 5.64
C LYS A 35 9.89 6.84 5.67
N ILE A 36 10.63 5.85 5.26
CA ILE A 36 10.29 4.44 5.41
C ILE A 36 10.99 3.90 6.64
N LYS A 37 10.24 3.28 7.55
CA LYS A 37 10.78 2.56 8.69
C LYS A 37 10.48 1.07 8.52
N LEU A 38 11.51 0.27 8.36
CA LEU A 38 11.38 -1.18 8.28
C LEU A 38 10.84 -1.75 9.61
N ILE A 39 9.83 -2.60 9.52
CA ILE A 39 9.26 -3.36 10.65
C ILE A 39 9.85 -4.76 10.61
N SER A 40 9.71 -5.44 9.49
CA SER A 40 10.21 -6.81 9.28
C SER A 40 10.48 -7.07 7.80
N MET A 41 11.39 -8.00 7.54
CA MET A 41 11.64 -8.54 6.21
C MET A 41 12.15 -9.96 6.36
N GLN A 42 11.30 -10.93 6.05
CA GLN A 42 11.59 -12.34 6.26
C GLN A 42 10.81 -13.22 5.28
N GLU A 43 11.23 -14.46 5.15
CA GLU A 43 10.47 -15.47 4.42
C GLU A 43 9.10 -15.68 5.08
N ASP A 44 8.06 -15.79 4.27
CA ASP A 44 6.69 -15.96 4.72
C ASP A 44 6.04 -17.17 4.00
N PRO A 45 6.19 -18.38 4.55
CA PRO A 45 5.68 -19.59 3.94
C PRO A 45 4.14 -19.67 3.90
N LEU A 46 3.46 -18.91 4.77
CA LEU A 46 1.99 -18.90 4.89
C LEU A 46 1.33 -17.75 4.11
N CYS A 47 2.10 -16.91 3.44
CA CYS A 47 1.58 -15.71 2.79
C CYS A 47 0.52 -15.99 1.71
N ILE A 48 0.56 -17.15 1.05
CA ILE A 48 -0.38 -17.52 -0.02
C ILE A 48 -1.78 -17.72 0.54
N GLU A 49 -1.92 -18.20 1.77
CA GLU A 49 -3.21 -18.47 2.40
C GLU A 49 -3.86 -17.19 2.96
N GLU A 50 -3.05 -16.27 3.51
CA GLU A 50 -3.52 -15.09 4.24
C GLU A 50 -3.36 -13.78 3.45
N GLY A 51 -2.59 -13.79 2.39
CA GLY A 51 -2.24 -12.62 1.59
C GLY A 51 -3.21 -12.33 0.44
N PRO A 52 -2.87 -11.35 -0.40
CA PRO A 52 -3.60 -11.06 -1.63
C PRO A 52 -3.62 -12.26 -2.59
N LYS A 53 -4.73 -12.46 -3.30
CA LYS A 53 -4.87 -13.56 -4.27
C LYS A 53 -3.82 -13.53 -5.38
N GLU A 54 -3.31 -12.36 -5.68
CA GLU A 54 -2.31 -12.10 -6.71
C GLU A 54 -0.95 -12.73 -6.37
N LEU A 55 -0.73 -13.16 -5.11
CA LEU A 55 0.52 -13.81 -4.67
C LEU A 55 0.83 -15.10 -5.45
N ASN A 56 -0.20 -15.77 -5.98
CA ASN A 56 -0.03 -16.93 -6.84
C ASN A 56 0.70 -16.64 -8.17
N GLN A 57 0.89 -15.38 -8.51
CA GLN A 57 1.63 -14.95 -9.71
C GLN A 57 3.14 -14.79 -9.45
N LEU A 58 3.56 -14.78 -8.20
CA LEU A 58 4.97 -14.81 -7.84
C LEU A 58 5.43 -16.28 -7.70
N SER A 59 6.61 -16.58 -8.16
CA SER A 59 7.19 -17.91 -8.09
C SER A 59 8.18 -18.05 -6.93
N GLY A 60 8.38 -19.29 -6.46
CA GLY A 60 9.37 -19.65 -5.45
C GLY A 60 9.00 -19.20 -4.03
N PRO A 61 9.95 -19.35 -3.09
CA PRO A 61 9.76 -18.82 -1.74
C PRO A 61 9.58 -17.30 -1.77
N LEU A 62 8.68 -16.79 -0.94
CA LEU A 62 8.36 -15.37 -0.90
C LEU A 62 8.95 -14.71 0.35
N ILE A 63 9.55 -13.56 0.15
CA ILE A 63 9.96 -12.65 1.22
C ILE A 63 8.85 -11.61 1.41
N ARG A 64 8.34 -11.52 2.63
CA ARG A 64 7.42 -10.46 3.06
C ARG A 64 8.19 -9.35 3.73
N ARG A 65 8.05 -8.12 3.24
CA ARG A 65 8.61 -6.91 3.84
C ARG A 65 7.48 -6.04 4.35
N GLN A 66 7.54 -5.60 5.60
CA GLN A 66 6.57 -4.70 6.22
C GLN A 66 7.25 -3.41 6.66
N VAL A 67 6.60 -2.28 6.43
CA VAL A 67 7.14 -0.96 6.73
C VAL A 67 6.08 0.01 7.23
N TRP A 68 6.51 1.02 7.99
CA TRP A 68 5.78 2.25 8.20
C TRP A 68 6.20 3.31 7.17
N ILE A 69 5.23 3.99 6.60
CA ILE A 69 5.42 5.25 5.88
C ILE A 69 5.16 6.36 6.90
N LYS A 70 6.21 7.09 7.27
CA LYS A 70 6.18 8.03 8.38
C LYS A 70 6.51 9.44 7.95
N ASN A 71 5.95 10.38 8.70
CA ASN A 71 6.36 11.77 8.68
C ASN A 71 6.61 12.21 10.13
N LYS A 72 7.84 12.65 10.45
CA LYS A 72 8.25 12.90 11.82
C LYS A 72 7.86 11.73 12.75
N ASN A 73 6.94 11.98 13.69
CA ASN A 73 6.51 11.00 14.67
C ASN A 73 5.18 10.29 14.32
N LYS A 74 4.58 10.56 13.14
CA LYS A 74 3.28 10.00 12.76
C LYS A 74 3.44 8.89 11.74
N ASN A 75 2.76 7.77 11.96
CA ASN A 75 2.57 6.71 10.98
C ASN A 75 1.45 7.15 10.04
N LEU A 76 1.78 7.46 8.79
CA LEU A 76 0.83 7.91 7.77
C LEU A 76 0.18 6.74 7.03
N ALA A 77 0.93 5.68 6.84
CA ALA A 77 0.44 4.43 6.27
C ALA A 77 1.31 3.25 6.73
N TRP A 78 0.71 2.09 6.73
CA TRP A 78 1.40 0.82 6.80
C TRP A 78 1.43 0.19 5.41
N ALA A 79 2.55 -0.44 5.07
CA ALA A 79 2.68 -1.14 3.80
C ALA A 79 3.38 -2.48 3.99
N GLU A 80 2.95 -3.45 3.20
CA GLU A 80 3.63 -4.73 3.05
C GLU A 80 3.82 -5.04 1.58
N SER A 81 4.87 -5.78 1.28
CA SER A 81 5.20 -6.19 -0.07
C SER A 81 5.79 -7.59 -0.07
N TRP A 82 5.47 -8.36 -1.10
CA TRP A 82 5.95 -9.72 -1.30
C TRP A 82 6.83 -9.79 -2.55
N TRP A 83 7.91 -10.52 -2.43
CA TRP A 83 8.96 -10.62 -3.41
C TRP A 83 9.41 -12.07 -3.57
N ASN A 84 9.77 -12.47 -4.77
CA ASN A 84 10.52 -13.71 -4.94
C ASN A 84 11.85 -13.62 -4.18
N ALA A 85 12.16 -14.63 -3.37
CA ALA A 85 13.34 -14.64 -2.49
C ALA A 85 14.68 -14.56 -3.26
N GLU A 86 14.73 -15.13 -4.46
CA GLU A 86 15.94 -15.10 -5.30
C GLU A 86 16.18 -13.73 -5.91
N GLN A 87 15.13 -12.97 -6.17
CA GLN A 87 15.18 -11.68 -6.88
C GLN A 87 15.15 -10.46 -5.96
N VAL A 88 14.78 -10.64 -4.69
CA VAL A 88 14.55 -9.50 -3.77
C VAL A 88 15.80 -8.64 -3.58
N ASN A 89 16.97 -9.25 -3.47
CA ASN A 89 18.23 -8.52 -3.23
C ASN A 89 18.66 -7.68 -4.45
N GLU A 90 18.33 -8.10 -5.65
CA GLU A 90 18.61 -7.34 -6.87
C GLU A 90 17.70 -6.13 -7.01
N ASN A 91 16.43 -6.30 -6.64
CA ASN A 91 15.38 -5.30 -6.86
C ASN A 91 15.16 -4.37 -5.65
N LEU A 92 15.56 -4.79 -4.45
CA LEU A 92 15.39 -4.04 -3.21
C LEU A 92 16.72 -3.88 -2.47
N LYS A 93 17.65 -3.14 -3.07
CA LYS A 93 19.00 -2.90 -2.54
C LYS A 93 18.99 -2.11 -1.24
N ALA A 94 18.13 -1.10 -1.14
CA ALA A 94 17.95 -0.25 0.02
C ALA A 94 16.61 -0.56 0.74
N LYS A 95 16.67 -1.40 1.78
CA LYS A 95 15.49 -1.94 2.48
C LYS A 95 14.64 -0.88 3.21
N GLU A 96 15.23 0.24 3.57
CA GLU A 96 14.58 1.37 4.25
C GLU A 96 14.25 2.54 3.31
N GLU A 97 14.34 2.31 2.01
CA GLU A 97 13.93 3.28 1.01
C GLU A 97 12.57 2.88 0.37
N PRO A 98 11.86 3.86 -0.21
CA PRO A 98 10.65 3.57 -0.98
C PRO A 98 10.91 2.59 -2.12
N ILE A 99 9.98 1.65 -2.34
CA ILE A 99 10.12 0.63 -3.40
C ILE A 99 10.34 1.26 -4.77
N TRP A 100 9.56 2.30 -5.12
CA TRP A 100 9.71 2.98 -6.41
C TRP A 100 11.11 3.52 -6.63
N LYS A 101 11.77 4.02 -5.57
CA LYS A 101 13.13 4.56 -5.64
C LYS A 101 14.14 3.44 -5.95
N ASN A 102 13.97 2.27 -5.31
CA ASN A 102 14.81 1.11 -5.61
C ASN A 102 14.61 0.63 -7.06
N LEU A 103 13.36 0.52 -7.49
CA LEU A 103 13.02 -0.07 -8.79
C LEU A 103 13.31 0.84 -10.00
N THR A 104 13.49 2.14 -9.79
CA THR A 104 13.74 3.11 -10.86
C THR A 104 15.20 3.59 -10.93
N GLN A 105 16.08 3.09 -10.06
CA GLN A 105 17.49 3.52 -10.04
C GLN A 105 18.23 3.28 -11.36
N ASP A 106 17.96 2.15 -11.99
CA ASP A 106 18.57 1.75 -13.27
C ASP A 106 17.82 2.27 -14.50
N ARG A 107 16.80 3.12 -14.30
CA ARG A 107 15.94 3.68 -15.35
C ARG A 107 15.25 2.62 -16.22
N SER A 108 15.10 1.41 -15.72
CA SER A 108 14.33 0.37 -16.38
C SER A 108 12.84 0.71 -16.40
N GLU A 109 12.15 0.27 -17.44
CA GLU A 109 10.71 0.45 -17.55
C GLU A 109 9.99 -0.31 -16.43
N LEU A 110 9.06 0.37 -15.75
CA LEU A 110 8.30 -0.16 -14.64
C LEU A 110 6.83 0.20 -14.81
N PHE A 111 5.98 -0.82 -14.87
CA PHE A 111 4.53 -0.65 -14.96
C PHE A 111 3.88 -0.95 -13.62
N ARG A 112 2.89 -0.14 -13.21
CA ARG A 112 2.08 -0.36 -12.01
C ARG A 112 0.63 -0.59 -12.38
N GLU A 113 0.02 -1.58 -11.76
CA GLU A 113 -1.41 -1.87 -11.88
C GLU A 113 -2.06 -1.91 -10.51
N VAL A 114 -3.07 -1.05 -10.29
CA VAL A 114 -3.87 -1.07 -9.06
C VAL A 114 -4.97 -2.10 -9.21
N ASP A 115 -4.90 -3.17 -8.41
CA ASP A 115 -5.80 -4.33 -8.52
C ASP A 115 -7.10 -4.12 -7.73
N ARG A 116 -6.99 -3.55 -6.53
CA ARG A 116 -8.12 -3.43 -5.61
C ARG A 116 -7.96 -2.28 -4.64
N ILE A 117 -9.08 -1.65 -4.32
CA ILE A 117 -9.25 -0.84 -3.11
C ILE A 117 -10.29 -1.52 -2.21
N SER A 118 -10.08 -1.45 -0.91
CA SER A 118 -10.96 -2.07 0.10
C SER A 118 -10.90 -1.32 1.42
N LEU A 119 -11.81 -1.66 2.32
CA LEU A 119 -11.70 -1.29 3.73
C LEU A 119 -11.23 -2.51 4.53
N VAL A 120 -10.31 -2.28 5.45
CA VAL A 120 -9.76 -3.30 6.35
C VAL A 120 -9.97 -2.91 7.80
N ASN A 121 -10.26 -3.89 8.66
CA ASN A 121 -10.29 -3.76 10.10
C ASN A 121 -9.09 -4.49 10.69
N SER A 122 -8.41 -3.86 11.64
CA SER A 122 -7.28 -4.44 12.35
C SER A 122 -7.08 -3.73 13.67
N ASN A 123 -7.25 -4.43 14.78
CA ASN A 123 -7.01 -3.90 16.12
C ASN A 123 -5.56 -3.42 16.26
N TRP A 124 -4.62 -4.17 15.69
CA TRP A 124 -3.21 -3.76 15.69
C TRP A 124 -2.99 -2.41 14.98
N LEU A 125 -3.64 -2.18 13.82
CA LEU A 125 -3.55 -0.90 13.12
C LEU A 125 -4.27 0.23 13.88
N GLU A 126 -5.38 -0.06 14.56
CA GLU A 126 -6.06 0.91 15.43
C GLU A 126 -5.11 1.44 16.51
N ASP A 127 -4.38 0.55 17.17
CA ASP A 127 -3.39 0.92 18.18
C ASP A 127 -2.25 1.74 17.60
N GLN A 128 -1.76 1.37 16.41
CA GLN A 128 -0.63 2.04 15.77
C GLN A 128 -0.98 3.39 15.13
N PHE A 129 -2.18 3.53 14.63
CA PHE A 129 -2.66 4.77 14.02
C PHE A 129 -3.32 5.71 15.03
N HIS A 130 -3.71 5.19 16.21
CA HIS A 130 -4.54 5.87 17.22
C HIS A 130 -5.90 6.33 16.66
N PHE A 131 -6.48 5.51 15.78
CA PHE A 131 -7.79 5.70 15.15
C PHE A 131 -8.54 4.38 15.09
N LYS A 132 -9.86 4.47 15.21
CA LYS A 132 -10.73 3.31 14.96
C LYS A 132 -10.89 3.06 13.46
N GLY A 133 -10.88 1.76 13.09
CA GLY A 133 -11.19 1.34 11.72
C GLY A 133 -12.65 1.58 11.33
N PRO A 134 -13.02 1.26 10.10
CA PRO A 134 -12.17 0.63 9.08
C PRO A 134 -11.20 1.63 8.40
N PHE A 135 -10.17 1.07 7.75
CA PHE A 135 -9.12 1.84 7.07
C PHE A 135 -9.12 1.59 5.57
N TRP A 136 -8.88 2.63 4.77
CA TRP A 136 -8.64 2.45 3.34
C TRP A 136 -7.38 1.63 3.10
N SER A 137 -7.52 0.64 2.24
CA SER A 137 -6.43 -0.20 1.73
C SER A 137 -6.45 -0.24 0.21
N ARG A 138 -5.29 -0.31 -0.39
CA ARG A 138 -5.13 -0.63 -1.81
C ARG A 138 -4.12 -1.72 -2.02
N ASN A 139 -4.38 -2.59 -2.99
CA ASN A 139 -3.45 -3.59 -3.49
C ASN A 139 -3.04 -3.23 -4.91
N TYR A 140 -1.76 -3.40 -5.21
CA TYR A 140 -1.23 -3.17 -6.55
C TYR A 140 0.00 -4.03 -6.81
N ARG A 141 0.33 -4.18 -8.09
CA ARG A 141 1.50 -4.91 -8.57
C ARG A 141 2.44 -4.00 -9.32
N PHE A 142 3.72 -4.28 -9.22
CA PHE A 142 4.70 -3.79 -10.18
C PHE A 142 5.06 -4.89 -11.16
N PHE A 143 5.24 -4.49 -12.42
CA PHE A 143 5.67 -5.36 -13.51
C PHE A 143 6.96 -4.83 -14.11
N ARG A 144 7.84 -5.75 -14.48
CA ARG A 144 9.00 -5.52 -15.32
C ARG A 144 9.03 -6.62 -16.37
N ASP A 145 9.28 -6.27 -17.63
CA ASP A 145 9.29 -7.23 -18.74
C ASP A 145 8.02 -8.11 -18.80
N LYS A 146 6.86 -7.50 -18.57
CA LYS A 146 5.53 -8.13 -18.55
C LYS A 146 5.35 -9.18 -17.44
N LYS A 147 6.28 -9.32 -16.49
CA LYS A 147 6.19 -10.24 -15.37
C LYS A 147 5.94 -9.47 -14.07
N PRO A 148 5.10 -9.99 -13.16
CA PRO A 148 4.92 -9.41 -11.85
C PRO A 148 6.24 -9.51 -11.06
N LEU A 149 6.69 -8.37 -10.55
CA LEU A 149 7.93 -8.24 -9.81
C LEU A 149 7.68 -8.27 -8.30
N THR A 150 6.64 -7.58 -7.87
CA THR A 150 6.24 -7.51 -6.48
C THR A 150 4.76 -7.17 -6.37
N ILE A 151 4.14 -7.65 -5.31
CA ILE A 151 2.77 -7.36 -4.92
C ILE A 151 2.82 -6.54 -3.64
N ILE A 152 2.00 -5.49 -3.57
CA ILE A 152 2.04 -4.54 -2.48
C ILE A 152 0.63 -4.30 -1.97
N ARG A 153 0.49 -4.27 -0.63
CA ARG A 153 -0.69 -3.79 0.07
C ARG A 153 -0.32 -2.59 0.91
N GLU A 154 -1.11 -1.53 0.83
CA GLU A 154 -0.96 -0.33 1.65
C GLU A 154 -2.25 -0.08 2.42
N VAL A 155 -2.14 0.37 3.66
CA VAL A 155 -3.26 0.77 4.53
C VAL A 155 -2.99 2.16 5.05
N PHE A 156 -3.94 3.06 4.86
CA PHE A 156 -3.78 4.48 5.12
C PHE A 156 -4.37 4.90 6.45
N ASN A 157 -3.61 5.72 7.19
CA ASN A 157 -4.08 6.32 8.45
C ASN A 157 -5.20 7.35 8.17
N PRO A 158 -6.35 7.27 8.86
CA PRO A 158 -7.43 8.25 8.74
C PRO A 158 -7.02 9.70 9.02
N HIS A 159 -5.94 9.91 9.76
CA HIS A 159 -5.37 11.24 9.95
C HIS A 159 -5.10 11.97 8.62
N LEU A 160 -4.89 11.24 7.54
CA LEU A 160 -4.71 11.81 6.20
C LEU A 160 -5.92 12.60 5.70
N GLU A 161 -7.12 12.45 6.29
CA GLU A 161 -8.28 13.31 5.98
C GLU A 161 -7.98 14.79 6.20
N THR A 162 -7.09 15.11 7.14
CA THR A 162 -6.68 16.50 7.38
C THR A 162 -5.94 17.13 6.20
N LEU A 163 -5.37 16.30 5.32
CA LEU A 163 -4.58 16.70 4.15
C LEU A 163 -5.31 16.44 2.84
N LEU A 164 -6.00 15.29 2.77
CA LEU A 164 -6.62 14.78 1.55
C LEU A 164 -8.11 15.14 1.45
N GLY A 165 -8.70 15.67 2.55
CA GLY A 165 -10.13 15.91 2.65
C GLY A 165 -10.92 14.63 2.91
N TYR A 166 -12.22 14.67 2.66
CA TYR A 166 -13.16 13.62 3.03
C TYR A 166 -12.85 12.27 2.35
N SER A 167 -12.71 11.22 3.14
CA SER A 167 -12.34 9.87 2.66
C SER A 167 -13.50 9.02 2.17
N GLY A 168 -14.74 9.36 2.51
CA GLY A 168 -15.93 8.60 2.13
C GLY A 168 -16.08 7.24 2.85
N ILE A 169 -15.28 6.94 3.85
CA ILE A 169 -15.31 5.64 4.57
C ILE A 169 -16.71 5.34 5.12
N LYS A 170 -17.38 6.33 5.72
CA LYS A 170 -18.69 6.14 6.34
C LYS A 170 -19.76 5.70 5.33
N GLU A 171 -19.77 6.30 4.15
CA GLU A 171 -20.72 5.94 3.09
C GLU A 171 -20.39 4.58 2.50
N PHE A 172 -19.11 4.30 2.29
CA PHE A 172 -18.65 3.02 1.78
C PHE A 172 -19.06 1.88 2.72
N THR A 173 -18.88 2.05 4.03
CA THR A 173 -19.28 1.06 5.04
C THR A 173 -20.79 0.82 5.00
N LYS A 174 -21.63 1.87 4.89
CA LYS A 174 -23.08 1.73 4.81
C LYS A 174 -23.54 0.96 3.56
N LEU A 175 -22.93 1.22 2.41
CA LEU A 175 -23.28 0.55 1.15
C LEU A 175 -23.00 -0.96 1.18
N TYR A 176 -21.96 -1.37 1.87
CA TYR A 176 -21.57 -2.79 1.94
C TYR A 176 -22.16 -3.55 3.13
N SER A 177 -22.54 -2.87 4.22
CA SER A 177 -23.26 -3.52 5.33
C SER A 177 -24.74 -3.79 5.04
N SER A 178 -25.31 -3.11 4.03
CA SER A 178 -26.71 -3.33 3.59
C SER A 178 -26.83 -4.42 2.51
N SER A 179 -25.75 -5.04 2.10
CA SER A 179 -25.68 -6.08 1.06
C SER A 179 -25.35 -7.47 1.61
N SER A 180 -25.38 -7.64 2.96
CA SER A 180 -25.11 -8.90 3.67
C SER A 180 -26.36 -9.51 4.24
#